data_1db303df4dfa0ab1520faad6db1517af
#
_entry.id   1db303df4dfa0ab1520faad6db1517af
#
_cell.length_a   1.000
_cell.length_b   1.000
_cell.length_c   1.000
_cell.angle_alpha   90.00
_cell.angle_beta   90.00
_cell.angle_gamma   90.00
#
_symmetry.space_group_name_H-M   'P 1'
#
loop_
_entity.id
_entity.type
_entity.pdbx_description
1 polymer ?
#
loop_
_entity_poly.entity_id
_entity_poly.type
_entity_poly.pdbx_seq_one_letter_code
_entity_poly.pdbx_strand_id
1 'polypeptide(L)'
;MFKVNFTKGLWVLLSMVFVIQSCQKDETANPIIPVTHERGEIVQMTSMGTYTTDEVRQILDATGEDFDFHLSHSLEAYSVQYYTVDHQGESILVSGALYIPQKRASLAMMSIQHGTITDRNHVASVSPQSSTEGIIGLLTASMGYITLIPDYPGFGVSNMPHPYLHSASIVPSVIDFILAAKEYCSENEIIYKDELFLTGYSEGGYASLLVQK
;
A
#
# COMPACT_ATOMS: atom_id res chain seq x y z
N MET A 1 42.11 42.47 -65.99
CA MET A 1 41.70 43.68 -65.24
C MET A 1 40.30 43.38 -64.58
N PHE A 2 40.35 42.78 -63.42
CA PHE A 2 39.09 42.43 -62.66
C PHE A 2 38.86 43.42 -61.58
N LYS A 3 37.73 44.13 -61.67
CA LYS A 3 37.26 45.02 -60.63
C LYS A 3 36.39 44.19 -59.66
N VAL A 4 36.82 44.04 -58.41
CA VAL A 4 36.03 43.44 -57.32
C VAL A 4 35.21 44.58 -56.72
N ASN A 5 33.89 44.41 -56.77
CA ASN A 5 32.92 45.32 -56.09
C ASN A 5 32.79 44.97 -54.64
N PHE A 6 33.23 45.88 -53.77
CA PHE A 6 33.34 45.76 -52.32
C PHE A 6 32.13 46.36 -51.55
N THR A 7 30.89 46.11 -52.00
CA THR A 7 29.73 46.78 -51.41
C THR A 7 28.57 45.85 -50.99
N LYS A 8 28.78 44.51 -50.99
CA LYS A 8 27.72 43.58 -50.56
C LYS A 8 28.01 42.78 -49.29
N GLY A 9 29.10 43.10 -48.57
CA GLY A 9 29.52 42.34 -47.38
C GLY A 9 29.11 42.90 -46.02
N LEU A 10 28.46 44.09 -45.99
CA LEU A 10 28.24 44.77 -44.71
C LEU A 10 26.81 44.63 -44.16
N TRP A 11 25.90 43.96 -44.84
CA TRP A 11 24.51 43.78 -44.41
C TRP A 11 24.17 42.40 -43.80
N VAL A 12 25.13 41.45 -43.83
CA VAL A 12 24.90 40.12 -43.26
C VAL A 12 25.37 40.01 -41.81
N LEU A 13 26.14 41.01 -41.30
CA LEU A 13 26.64 41.00 -39.92
C LEU A 13 25.75 41.72 -38.91
N LEU A 14 24.58 42.24 -39.32
CA LEU A 14 23.67 42.98 -38.42
C LEU A 14 22.37 42.25 -38.07
N SER A 15 22.21 41.00 -38.49
CA SER A 15 20.99 40.23 -38.20
C SER A 15 21.21 39.03 -37.21
N MET A 16 22.36 39.00 -36.57
CA MET A 16 22.65 37.98 -35.57
C MET A 16 22.86 38.54 -34.16
N VAL A 17 22.06 39.52 -33.85
CA VAL A 17 21.98 40.05 -32.48
C VAL A 17 20.53 39.87 -31.99
N PHE A 18 20.43 39.04 -30.99
CA PHE A 18 19.33 38.92 -30.02
C PHE A 18 18.14 38.02 -30.34
N VAL A 19 18.14 36.91 -29.73
CA VAL A 19 17.16 36.63 -28.69
C VAL A 19 17.85 35.88 -27.56
N ILE A 20 18.58 36.56 -26.70
CA ILE A 20 18.71 36.13 -25.30
C ILE A 20 17.49 36.74 -24.62
N GLN A 21 16.32 36.16 -24.81
CA GLN A 21 15.19 36.44 -23.97
C GLN A 21 15.47 35.64 -22.69
N SER A 22 15.99 36.35 -21.72
CA SER A 22 16.06 35.96 -20.33
C SER A 22 14.73 35.31 -19.94
N CYS A 23 14.76 34.00 -19.60
CA CYS A 23 13.72 33.45 -18.74
C CYS A 23 13.77 34.28 -17.43
N GLN A 24 12.92 35.26 -17.30
CA GLN A 24 12.57 35.78 -15.99
C GLN A 24 11.98 34.58 -15.24
N LYS A 25 12.70 34.10 -14.25
CA LYS A 25 12.10 33.28 -13.20
C LYS A 25 10.95 34.12 -12.63
N ASP A 26 9.73 33.64 -12.84
CA ASP A 26 8.58 34.13 -12.07
C ASP A 26 8.87 33.81 -10.60
N GLU A 27 9.39 34.78 -9.87
CA GLU A 27 9.66 34.67 -8.41
C GLU A 27 8.37 34.67 -7.58
N THR A 28 7.21 34.52 -8.21
CA THR A 28 5.90 34.44 -7.52
C THR A 28 5.33 33.04 -7.43
N ALA A 29 6.03 31.99 -7.86
CA ALA A 29 5.66 30.64 -7.51
C ALA A 29 5.89 30.49 -5.99
N ASN A 30 4.81 30.56 -5.21
CA ASN A 30 4.84 30.09 -3.82
C ASN A 30 5.55 28.73 -3.82
N PRO A 31 6.55 28.52 -2.95
CA PRO A 31 7.18 27.21 -2.84
C PRO A 31 6.07 26.20 -2.57
N ILE A 32 5.89 25.23 -3.47
CA ILE A 32 5.03 24.08 -3.22
C ILE A 32 5.73 23.38 -2.06
N ILE A 33 5.24 23.60 -0.84
CA ILE A 33 5.67 22.84 0.32
C ILE A 33 5.21 21.41 0.02
N PRO A 34 6.12 20.43 -0.12
CA PRO A 34 5.71 19.07 -0.32
C PRO A 34 4.82 18.69 0.88
N VAL A 35 3.60 18.25 0.61
CA VAL A 35 2.73 17.69 1.66
C VAL A 35 3.40 16.38 2.07
N THR A 36 4.07 16.40 3.19
CA THR A 36 4.65 15.20 3.80
C THR A 36 3.53 14.53 4.58
N HIS A 37 3.06 13.40 4.09
CA HIS A 37 2.14 12.55 4.82
C HIS A 37 2.89 11.76 5.89
N GLU A 38 2.25 11.54 7.02
CA GLU A 38 2.81 10.69 8.07
C GLU A 38 2.76 9.21 7.66
N ARG A 39 3.76 8.47 8.08
CA ARG A 39 3.81 7.02 7.83
C ARG A 39 2.72 6.33 8.62
N GLY A 40 1.92 5.48 7.95
CA GLY A 40 0.76 4.83 8.53
C GLY A 40 -0.51 5.69 8.54
N GLU A 41 -0.47 6.96 8.09
CA GLU A 41 -1.66 7.81 7.97
C GLU A 41 -2.71 7.14 7.08
N ILE A 42 -3.90 6.88 7.64
CA ILE A 42 -5.03 6.32 6.88
C ILE A 42 -5.70 7.42 6.07
N VAL A 43 -5.72 7.24 4.75
CA VAL A 43 -6.36 8.16 3.80
C VAL A 43 -7.82 7.80 3.58
N GLN A 44 -8.08 6.50 3.46
CA GLN A 44 -9.41 6.00 3.19
C GLN A 44 -9.59 4.62 3.80
N MET A 45 -10.76 4.40 4.38
CA MET A 45 -11.19 3.10 4.86
C MET A 45 -12.57 2.79 4.28
N THR A 46 -12.68 1.69 3.55
CA THR A 46 -13.91 1.29 2.85
C THR A 46 -14.35 -0.08 3.36
N SER A 47 -15.58 -0.19 3.82
CA SER A 47 -16.14 -1.49 4.22
C SER A 47 -16.23 -2.43 3.02
N MET A 48 -15.72 -3.64 3.20
CA MET A 48 -15.86 -4.77 2.25
C MET A 48 -16.95 -5.75 2.68
N GLY A 49 -17.64 -5.45 3.80
CA GLY A 49 -18.76 -6.21 4.32
C GLY A 49 -18.54 -6.78 5.72
N THR A 50 -19.63 -7.32 6.25
CA THR A 50 -19.65 -8.08 7.50
C THR A 50 -19.84 -9.55 7.14
N TYR A 51 -19.10 -10.43 7.77
CA TYR A 51 -19.15 -11.86 7.52
C TYR A 51 -19.52 -12.60 8.81
N THR A 52 -20.56 -13.41 8.75
CA THR A 52 -20.91 -14.36 9.80
C THR A 52 -20.00 -15.60 9.75
N THR A 53 -19.94 -16.35 10.83
CA THR A 53 -19.21 -17.63 10.86
C THR A 53 -19.67 -18.61 9.79
N ASP A 54 -20.99 -18.60 9.49
CA ASP A 54 -21.58 -19.49 8.47
C ASP A 54 -21.15 -19.07 7.06
N GLU A 55 -21.13 -17.76 6.77
CA GLU A 55 -20.64 -17.25 5.48
C GLU A 55 -19.14 -17.52 5.30
N VAL A 56 -18.32 -17.33 6.35
CA VAL A 56 -16.90 -17.69 6.30
C VAL A 56 -16.76 -19.20 6.04
N ARG A 57 -17.56 -20.03 6.71
CA ARG A 57 -17.56 -21.49 6.47
C ARG A 57 -17.89 -21.82 5.01
N GLN A 58 -18.91 -21.23 4.45
CA GLN A 58 -19.29 -21.43 3.05
C GLN A 58 -18.17 -21.03 2.07
N ILE A 59 -17.46 -19.93 2.35
CA ILE A 59 -16.34 -19.49 1.53
C ILE A 59 -15.18 -20.50 1.61
N LEU A 60 -14.88 -21.00 2.81
CA LEU A 60 -13.85 -22.03 3.01
C LEU A 60 -14.22 -23.35 2.30
N ASP A 61 -15.44 -23.81 2.46
CA ASP A 61 -15.91 -25.05 1.81
C ASP A 61 -15.86 -24.96 0.28
N ALA A 62 -16.10 -23.76 -0.28
CA ALA A 62 -16.02 -23.52 -1.71
C ALA A 62 -14.60 -23.63 -2.29
N THR A 63 -13.55 -23.57 -1.44
CA THR A 63 -12.16 -23.82 -1.88
C THR A 63 -11.90 -25.30 -2.21
N GLY A 64 -12.72 -26.19 -1.72
CA GLY A 64 -12.55 -27.66 -1.85
C GLY A 64 -11.52 -28.25 -0.86
N GLU A 65 -10.99 -27.44 0.03
CA GLU A 65 -10.07 -27.88 1.09
C GLU A 65 -10.84 -28.17 2.39
N ASP A 66 -10.41 -29.17 3.12
CA ASP A 66 -11.00 -29.55 4.42
C ASP A 66 -10.33 -28.73 5.54
N PHE A 67 -10.98 -27.64 5.92
CA PHE A 67 -10.53 -26.80 7.03
C PHE A 67 -11.30 -27.13 8.32
N ASP A 68 -10.71 -27.94 9.18
CA ASP A 68 -11.25 -28.25 10.53
C ASP A 68 -10.85 -27.18 11.54
N PHE A 69 -11.22 -25.91 11.28
CA PHE A 69 -11.00 -24.80 12.20
C PHE A 69 -12.28 -24.41 12.94
N HIS A 70 -12.12 -24.08 14.21
CA HIS A 70 -13.22 -23.56 15.03
C HIS A 70 -13.42 -22.07 14.75
N LEU A 71 -14.46 -21.74 13.99
CA LEU A 71 -14.88 -20.36 13.73
C LEU A 71 -15.81 -19.92 14.87
N SER A 72 -15.49 -18.83 15.53
CA SER A 72 -16.19 -18.40 16.75
C SER A 72 -16.72 -16.96 16.71
N HIS A 73 -16.29 -16.17 15.72
CA HIS A 73 -16.65 -14.75 15.62
C HIS A 73 -17.08 -14.35 14.22
N SER A 74 -18.19 -13.60 14.13
CA SER A 74 -18.44 -12.75 12.97
C SER A 74 -17.38 -11.65 12.91
N LEU A 75 -17.16 -11.07 11.76
CA LEU A 75 -16.13 -10.05 11.55
C LEU A 75 -16.58 -8.97 10.58
N GLU A 76 -15.90 -7.85 10.60
CA GLU A 76 -15.97 -6.79 9.60
C GLU A 76 -14.67 -6.76 8.81
N ALA A 77 -14.78 -6.61 7.48
CA ALA A 77 -13.65 -6.50 6.59
C ALA A 77 -13.57 -5.10 5.98
N TYR A 78 -12.37 -4.56 5.90
CA TYR A 78 -12.10 -3.21 5.37
C TYR A 78 -10.95 -3.22 4.39
N SER A 79 -11.12 -2.50 3.28
CA SER A 79 -10.03 -2.04 2.43
C SER A 79 -9.51 -0.72 2.98
N VAL A 80 -8.23 -0.66 3.27
CA VAL A 80 -7.56 0.50 3.89
C VAL A 80 -6.52 1.04 2.93
N GLN A 81 -6.54 2.35 2.67
CA GLN A 81 -5.50 3.07 1.95
C GLN A 81 -4.70 3.90 2.95
N TYR A 82 -3.38 3.79 2.91
CA TYR A 82 -2.49 4.44 3.86
C TYR A 82 -1.18 4.88 3.21
N TYR A 83 -0.50 5.84 3.84
CA TYR A 83 0.81 6.28 3.37
C TYR A 83 1.94 5.45 3.98
N THR A 84 2.91 5.14 3.12
CA THR A 84 4.21 4.56 3.47
C THR A 84 5.31 5.24 2.68
N VAL A 85 6.52 4.73 2.73
CA VAL A 85 7.65 5.23 1.96
C VAL A 85 8.20 4.17 1.01
N ASP A 86 8.69 4.64 -0.15
CA ASP A 86 9.45 3.80 -1.07
C ASP A 86 10.94 3.69 -0.64
N HIS A 87 11.76 3.05 -1.47
CA HIS A 87 13.19 2.87 -1.22
C HIS A 87 14.02 4.16 -1.25
N GLN A 88 13.45 5.27 -1.74
CA GLN A 88 14.08 6.60 -1.75
C GLN A 88 13.63 7.45 -0.56
N GLY A 89 12.68 6.93 0.23
CA GLY A 89 12.06 7.65 1.34
C GLY A 89 10.92 8.58 0.91
N GLU A 90 10.50 8.50 -0.35
CA GLU A 90 9.38 9.28 -0.87
C GLU A 90 8.05 8.67 -0.42
N SER A 91 7.11 9.54 -0.02
CA SER A 91 5.77 9.11 0.42
C SER A 91 4.97 8.53 -0.74
N ILE A 92 4.46 7.33 -0.56
CA ILE A 92 3.63 6.62 -1.54
C ILE A 92 2.33 6.13 -0.90
N LEU A 93 1.25 6.11 -1.71
CA LEU A 93 -0.03 5.55 -1.32
C LEU A 93 -0.05 4.05 -1.63
N VAL A 94 -0.43 3.26 -0.64
CA VAL A 94 -0.59 1.80 -0.72
C VAL A 94 -1.90 1.36 -0.09
N SER A 95 -2.24 0.08 -0.19
CA SER A 95 -3.44 -0.49 0.41
C SER A 95 -3.15 -1.78 1.16
N GLY A 96 -4.16 -2.21 1.92
CA GLY A 96 -4.20 -3.49 2.61
C GLY A 96 -5.61 -3.81 3.09
N ALA A 97 -5.84 -5.04 3.49
CA ALA A 97 -7.09 -5.48 4.09
C ALA A 97 -6.96 -5.58 5.61
N LEU A 98 -7.93 -5.04 6.33
CA LEU A 98 -8.06 -5.13 7.78
C LEU A 98 -9.35 -5.88 8.11
N TYR A 99 -9.23 -6.96 8.89
CA TYR A 99 -10.34 -7.78 9.33
C TYR A 99 -10.45 -7.71 10.86
N ILE A 100 -11.62 -7.34 11.36
CA ILE A 100 -11.85 -7.08 12.78
C ILE A 100 -12.95 -8.01 13.29
N PRO A 101 -12.63 -8.94 14.22
CA PRO A 101 -13.65 -9.77 14.85
C PRO A 101 -14.68 -8.93 15.62
N GLN A 102 -15.95 -9.25 15.49
CA GLN A 102 -17.02 -8.66 16.28
C GLN A 102 -17.02 -9.25 17.70
N LYS A 103 -16.05 -8.87 18.50
CA LYS A 103 -15.88 -9.35 19.88
C LYS A 103 -15.41 -8.22 20.81
N ARG A 104 -16.11 -8.04 21.90
CA ARG A 104 -15.68 -7.13 22.99
C ARG A 104 -14.70 -7.85 23.93
N ALA A 105 -13.48 -8.05 23.48
CA ALA A 105 -12.40 -8.64 24.27
C ALA A 105 -11.06 -8.11 23.75
N SER A 106 -10.02 -8.26 24.54
CA SER A 106 -8.66 -7.95 24.07
C SER A 106 -8.21 -9.03 23.08
N LEU A 107 -7.93 -8.64 21.83
CA LEU A 107 -7.60 -9.50 20.71
C LEU A 107 -6.11 -9.39 20.34
N ALA A 108 -5.47 -10.50 20.02
CA ALA A 108 -4.14 -10.47 19.43
C ALA A 108 -4.23 -10.03 17.95
N MET A 109 -3.15 -9.42 17.45
CA MET A 109 -3.03 -9.05 16.04
C MET A 109 -2.26 -10.11 15.25
N MET A 110 -2.65 -10.30 13.98
CA MET A 110 -1.92 -11.15 13.05
C MET A 110 -1.72 -10.39 11.74
N SER A 111 -0.46 -10.19 11.34
CA SER A 111 -0.12 -9.64 10.04
C SER A 111 0.31 -10.77 9.11
N ILE A 112 -0.38 -10.90 7.98
CA ILE A 112 -0.18 -11.97 7.00
C ILE A 112 0.41 -11.35 5.74
N GLN A 113 1.60 -11.79 5.37
CA GLN A 113 2.33 -11.34 4.21
C GLN A 113 2.08 -12.30 3.05
N HIS A 114 1.54 -11.77 1.93
CA HIS A 114 1.21 -12.57 0.77
C HIS A 114 2.46 -13.06 0.01
N GLY A 115 2.33 -14.20 -0.65
CA GLY A 115 3.33 -14.72 -1.57
C GLY A 115 3.32 -13.98 -2.91
N THR A 116 4.18 -14.42 -3.83
CA THR A 116 4.27 -13.81 -5.17
C THR A 116 2.95 -13.96 -5.92
N ILE A 117 2.39 -12.84 -6.33
CA ILE A 117 1.22 -12.74 -7.20
C ILE A 117 1.55 -11.89 -8.44
N THR A 118 0.82 -12.08 -9.52
CA THR A 118 1.04 -11.40 -10.82
C THR A 118 -0.11 -10.50 -11.24
N ASP A 119 -1.28 -10.66 -10.62
CA ASP A 119 -2.43 -9.79 -10.84
C ASP A 119 -2.52 -8.79 -9.69
N ARG A 120 -2.35 -7.51 -10.00
CA ARG A 120 -2.36 -6.44 -9.00
C ARG A 120 -3.70 -6.28 -8.27
N ASN A 121 -4.78 -6.80 -8.82
CA ASN A 121 -6.11 -6.73 -8.23
C ASN A 121 -6.50 -8.00 -7.46
N HIS A 122 -5.65 -9.04 -7.53
CA HIS A 122 -5.89 -10.29 -6.81
C HIS A 122 -5.26 -10.25 -5.41
N VAL A 123 -5.53 -9.18 -4.69
CA VAL A 123 -5.07 -8.90 -3.32
C VAL A 123 -6.26 -8.82 -2.37
N ALA A 124 -5.98 -8.96 -1.07
CA ALA A 124 -7.00 -9.05 -0.04
C ALA A 124 -7.88 -7.78 0.06
N SER A 125 -7.32 -6.60 -0.17
CA SER A 125 -8.06 -5.33 -0.12
C SER A 125 -9.04 -5.12 -1.27
N VAL A 126 -8.90 -5.89 -2.36
CA VAL A 126 -9.75 -5.82 -3.57
C VAL A 126 -10.67 -7.03 -3.67
N SER A 127 -10.16 -8.21 -3.34
CA SER A 127 -10.82 -9.49 -3.56
C SER A 127 -10.83 -10.37 -2.30
N PRO A 128 -11.48 -9.95 -1.20
CA PRO A 128 -11.39 -10.61 0.09
C PRO A 128 -11.91 -12.05 0.09
N GLN A 129 -12.84 -12.41 -0.81
CA GLN A 129 -13.45 -13.74 -0.88
C GLN A 129 -12.81 -14.66 -1.94
N SER A 130 -11.90 -14.16 -2.75
CA SER A 130 -11.34 -14.91 -3.88
C SER A 130 -9.80 -14.89 -3.94
N SER A 131 -9.14 -13.93 -3.30
CA SER A 131 -7.68 -13.99 -3.10
C SER A 131 -7.36 -14.98 -1.99
N THR A 132 -6.25 -15.70 -2.12
CA THR A 132 -5.82 -16.68 -1.12
C THR A 132 -5.69 -16.06 0.26
N GLU A 133 -5.00 -14.95 0.36
CA GLU A 133 -4.78 -14.25 1.62
C GLU A 133 -6.07 -13.61 2.15
N GLY A 134 -6.97 -13.15 1.27
CA GLY A 134 -8.28 -12.65 1.67
C GLY A 134 -9.10 -13.71 2.41
N ILE A 135 -9.13 -14.94 1.87
CA ILE A 135 -9.80 -16.09 2.49
C ILE A 135 -9.13 -16.46 3.83
N ILE A 136 -7.80 -16.45 3.88
CA ILE A 136 -7.05 -16.68 5.13
C ILE A 136 -7.36 -15.56 6.15
N GLY A 137 -7.52 -14.33 5.70
CA GLY A 137 -7.93 -13.19 6.53
C GLY A 137 -9.31 -13.38 7.17
N LEU A 138 -10.29 -13.83 6.38
CA LEU A 138 -11.64 -14.17 6.88
C LEU A 138 -11.57 -15.31 7.92
N LEU A 139 -10.79 -16.35 7.66
CA LEU A 139 -10.57 -17.48 8.56
C LEU A 139 -9.98 -17.01 9.89
N THR A 140 -8.82 -16.34 9.85
CA THR A 140 -8.07 -15.95 11.05
C THR A 140 -8.82 -14.93 11.90
N ALA A 141 -9.54 -13.99 11.26
CA ALA A 141 -10.39 -13.06 11.98
C ALA A 141 -11.60 -13.78 12.62
N SER A 142 -12.20 -14.76 11.94
CA SER A 142 -13.28 -15.57 12.55
C SER A 142 -12.77 -16.44 13.71
N MET A 143 -11.49 -16.76 13.77
CA MET A 143 -10.84 -17.39 14.92
C MET A 143 -10.55 -16.44 16.08
N GLY A 144 -10.65 -15.12 15.85
CA GLY A 144 -10.50 -14.10 16.90
C GLY A 144 -9.22 -13.28 16.85
N TYR A 145 -8.53 -13.20 15.71
CA TYR A 145 -7.41 -12.29 15.50
C TYR A 145 -7.86 -11.02 14.77
N ILE A 146 -7.36 -9.85 15.18
CA ILE A 146 -7.37 -8.68 14.30
C ILE A 146 -6.35 -8.98 13.21
N THR A 147 -6.81 -9.17 11.97
CA THR A 147 -5.95 -9.64 10.89
C THR A 147 -5.67 -8.52 9.89
N LEU A 148 -4.39 -8.35 9.58
CA LEU A 148 -3.86 -7.35 8.67
C LEU A 148 -3.19 -8.03 7.48
N ILE A 149 -3.52 -7.61 6.27
CA ILE A 149 -2.92 -8.13 5.04
C ILE A 149 -2.52 -6.94 4.16
N PRO A 150 -1.25 -6.48 4.22
CA PRO A 150 -0.76 -5.44 3.33
C PRO A 150 -0.68 -5.96 1.89
N ASP A 151 -1.08 -5.14 0.92
CA ASP A 151 -1.01 -5.51 -0.51
C ASP A 151 0.39 -5.34 -1.11
N TYR A 152 1.30 -4.64 -0.44
CA TYR A 152 2.61 -4.15 -0.88
C TYR A 152 2.56 -3.06 -1.97
N PRO A 153 3.66 -2.29 -2.14
CA PRO A 153 3.81 -1.39 -3.27
C PRO A 153 3.71 -2.14 -4.61
N GLY A 154 2.95 -1.57 -5.55
CA GLY A 154 2.70 -2.16 -6.86
C GLY A 154 1.42 -2.98 -6.98
N PHE A 155 0.73 -3.24 -5.85
CA PHE A 155 -0.56 -3.92 -5.81
C PHE A 155 -1.66 -3.02 -5.28
N GLY A 156 -2.93 -3.42 -5.45
CA GLY A 156 -4.09 -2.66 -5.03
C GLY A 156 -4.09 -1.25 -5.63
N VAL A 157 -4.13 -0.21 -4.78
CA VAL A 157 -4.16 1.21 -5.21
C VAL A 157 -2.81 1.75 -5.64
N SER A 158 -1.71 1.07 -5.33
CA SER A 158 -0.37 1.55 -5.66
C SER A 158 -0.11 1.59 -7.17
N ASN A 159 0.37 2.72 -7.69
CA ASN A 159 0.57 2.93 -9.13
C ASN A 159 2.00 2.63 -9.61
N MET A 160 2.90 2.20 -8.73
CA MET A 160 4.27 1.84 -9.10
C MET A 160 4.41 0.36 -9.50
N PRO A 161 5.48 -0.03 -10.21
CA PRO A 161 5.82 -1.44 -10.36
C PRO A 161 6.11 -2.09 -9.01
N HIS A 162 5.72 -3.37 -8.84
CA HIS A 162 6.02 -4.11 -7.62
C HIS A 162 7.54 -4.31 -7.46
N PRO A 163 8.12 -3.84 -6.33
CA PRO A 163 9.56 -4.00 -6.06
C PRO A 163 9.86 -5.38 -5.45
N TYR A 164 9.74 -6.43 -6.25
CA TYR A 164 9.86 -7.83 -5.86
C TYR A 164 11.11 -8.11 -5.00
N LEU A 165 10.91 -8.69 -3.82
CA LEU A 165 11.95 -9.02 -2.83
C LEU A 165 12.84 -7.82 -2.42
N HIS A 166 12.35 -6.58 -2.58
CA HIS A 166 13.09 -5.39 -2.21
C HIS A 166 12.71 -4.92 -0.80
N SER A 167 13.55 -5.24 0.17
CA SER A 167 13.27 -5.00 1.60
C SER A 167 12.97 -3.54 1.94
N ALA A 168 13.73 -2.59 1.34
CA ALA A 168 13.57 -1.17 1.62
C ALA A 168 12.22 -0.58 1.14
N SER A 169 11.44 -1.32 0.35
CA SER A 169 10.10 -0.92 -0.09
C SER A 169 9.01 -1.76 0.58
N ILE A 170 9.24 -3.07 0.77
CA ILE A 170 8.23 -3.97 1.33
C ILE A 170 8.10 -3.80 2.84
N VAL A 171 9.23 -3.76 3.57
CA VAL A 171 9.22 -3.68 5.04
C VAL A 171 8.51 -2.43 5.57
N PRO A 172 8.77 -1.20 5.04
CA PRO A 172 8.02 -0.03 5.46
C PRO A 172 6.52 -0.19 5.30
N SER A 173 6.04 -0.72 4.16
CA SER A 173 4.60 -0.86 3.91
C SER A 173 3.92 -1.79 4.92
N VAL A 174 4.58 -2.87 5.33
CA VAL A 174 4.05 -3.78 6.36
C VAL A 174 4.01 -3.11 7.73
N ILE A 175 5.11 -2.46 8.14
CA ILE A 175 5.21 -1.78 9.44
C ILE A 175 4.17 -0.65 9.54
N ASP A 176 4.06 0.17 8.50
CA ASP A 176 3.15 1.31 8.48
C ASP A 176 1.69 0.85 8.51
N PHE A 177 1.36 -0.29 7.87
CA PHE A 177 0.02 -0.86 8.00
C PHE A 177 -0.29 -1.37 9.41
N ILE A 178 0.70 -1.95 10.10
CA ILE A 178 0.54 -2.35 11.50
C ILE A 178 0.31 -1.12 12.39
N LEU A 179 1.03 -0.02 12.17
CA LEU A 179 0.84 1.23 12.89
C LEU A 179 -0.54 1.83 12.63
N ALA A 180 -0.94 1.91 11.36
CA ALA A 180 -2.26 2.38 10.93
C ALA A 180 -3.40 1.59 11.60
N ALA A 181 -3.30 0.26 11.62
CA ALA A 181 -4.31 -0.58 12.26
C ALA A 181 -4.38 -0.41 13.78
N LYS A 182 -3.23 -0.23 14.44
CA LYS A 182 -3.18 0.06 15.89
C LYS A 182 -3.80 1.40 16.22
N GLU A 183 -3.52 2.43 15.43
CA GLU A 183 -4.12 3.75 15.57
C GLU A 183 -5.63 3.69 15.39
N TYR A 184 -6.10 3.07 14.31
CA TYR A 184 -7.53 2.86 14.07
C TYR A 184 -8.23 2.12 15.23
N CYS A 185 -7.62 1.04 15.72
CA CYS A 185 -8.17 0.31 16.87
C CYS A 185 -8.27 1.20 18.11
N SER A 186 -7.26 2.03 18.38
CA SER A 186 -7.25 2.94 19.52
C SER A 186 -8.32 4.02 19.41
N GLU A 187 -8.50 4.61 18.24
CA GLU A 187 -9.51 5.64 17.98
C GLU A 187 -10.95 5.10 18.03
N ASN A 188 -11.14 3.82 17.73
CA ASN A 188 -12.46 3.18 17.70
C ASN A 188 -12.72 2.28 18.92
N GLU A 189 -11.95 2.43 20.00
CA GLU A 189 -12.09 1.70 21.27
C GLU A 189 -12.04 0.17 21.10
N ILE A 190 -11.36 -0.32 20.05
CA ILE A 190 -11.11 -1.75 19.82
C ILE A 190 -9.93 -2.18 20.67
N ILE A 191 -10.20 -3.04 21.67
CA ILE A 191 -9.17 -3.48 22.61
C ILE A 191 -8.30 -4.54 21.96
N TYR A 192 -6.99 -4.30 21.85
CA TYR A 192 -6.03 -5.26 21.35
C TYR A 192 -4.91 -5.52 22.38
N LYS A 193 -4.25 -6.64 22.21
CA LYS A 193 -3.09 -7.06 23.01
C LYS A 193 -1.79 -6.60 22.34
N ASP A 194 -0.70 -6.63 23.10
CA ASP A 194 0.64 -6.34 22.55
C ASP A 194 1.16 -7.47 21.65
N GLU A 195 0.57 -8.68 21.74
CA GLU A 195 0.98 -9.81 20.92
C GLU A 195 0.63 -9.58 19.46
N LEU A 196 1.67 -9.55 18.63
CA LEU A 196 1.62 -9.47 17.17
C LEU A 196 2.24 -10.74 16.57
N PHE A 197 1.46 -11.45 15.77
CA PHE A 197 1.94 -12.59 15.00
C PHE A 197 2.25 -12.13 13.58
N LEU A 198 3.43 -12.50 13.07
CA LEU A 198 3.84 -12.31 11.69
C LEU A 198 3.89 -13.65 10.99
N THR A 199 3.23 -13.77 9.86
CA THR A 199 3.22 -15.00 9.06
C THR A 199 3.21 -14.67 7.58
N GLY A 200 3.66 -15.62 6.76
CA GLY A 200 3.68 -15.47 5.31
C GLY A 200 4.39 -16.64 4.65
N TYR A 201 4.19 -16.83 3.37
CA TYR A 201 4.87 -17.88 2.62
C TYR A 201 5.58 -17.28 1.39
N SER A 202 6.63 -17.94 0.88
CA SER A 202 7.42 -17.49 -0.27
C SER A 202 7.93 -16.06 -0.06
N GLU A 203 7.60 -15.11 -0.91
CA GLU A 203 7.89 -13.67 -0.76
C GLU A 203 7.37 -13.12 0.57
N GLY A 204 6.18 -13.55 1.01
CA GLY A 204 5.63 -13.15 2.30
C GLY A 204 6.42 -13.68 3.49
N GLY A 205 7.00 -14.88 3.38
CA GLY A 205 7.95 -15.40 4.36
C GLY A 205 9.21 -14.55 4.47
N TYR A 206 9.75 -14.12 3.34
CA TYR A 206 10.86 -13.17 3.28
C TYR A 206 10.50 -11.84 3.95
N ALA A 207 9.33 -11.27 3.62
CA ALA A 207 8.85 -10.02 4.21
C ALA A 207 8.68 -10.14 5.73
N SER A 208 8.03 -11.21 6.22
CA SER A 208 7.81 -11.48 7.66
C SER A 208 9.10 -11.53 8.45
N LEU A 209 10.13 -12.22 7.92
CA LEU A 209 11.45 -12.32 8.58
C LEU A 209 12.18 -10.98 8.67
N LEU A 210 11.97 -10.09 7.72
CA LEU A 210 12.60 -8.77 7.72
C LEU A 210 11.88 -7.77 8.61
N VAL A 211 10.56 -7.87 8.71
CA VAL A 211 9.76 -7.01 9.60
C VAL A 211 10.03 -7.31 11.07
N GLN A 212 10.45 -8.52 11.40
CA GLN A 212 10.75 -8.96 12.77
C GLN A 212 12.06 -8.37 13.33
N LYS A 213 12.96 -7.85 12.49
CA LYS A 213 14.25 -7.27 12.88
C LYS A 213 14.14 -5.85 13.37
#